data_f27e0147e492bc31c18853921b728cac
#
_entry.id   f27e0147e492bc31c18853921b728cac
#
_cell.length_a   1.000
_cell.length_b   1.000
_cell.length_c   1.000
_cell.angle_alpha   90.00
_cell.angle_beta   90.00
_cell.angle_gamma   90.00
#
_symmetry.space_group_name_H-M   'P 1'
#
loop_
_entity.id
_entity.type
_entity.pdbx_description
1 polymer ?
#
loop_
_entity_poly.entity_id
_entity_poly.type
_entity_poly.pdbx_seq_one_letter_code
_entity_poly.pdbx_strand_id
1 'polypeptide(L)'
;MNMNRKSFLVAAMAGLMAGCVATYVPPMDRRVTIAEDLGTSVFVTDVRCVKGASPYATFQANEVNNTSHDLGVEYKVVWLDANGLTIDSLVSTWNKIMLAPKDVQALKGTVSTPDAADMLFYVRRLR
;
A
#
# COMPACT_ATOMS: atom_id res chain seq x y z
N MET A 1 7.02 15.94 48.05
CA MET A 1 8.33 16.24 47.50
C MET A 1 8.76 15.30 46.40
N ASN A 2 8.74 14.05 46.67
CA ASN A 2 9.16 13.08 45.68
C ASN A 2 8.27 13.04 44.45
N MET A 3 7.02 13.40 44.61
CA MET A 3 6.07 13.40 43.52
C MET A 3 6.41 14.41 42.43
N ASN A 4 6.94 15.55 42.83
CA ASN A 4 7.31 16.57 41.87
C ASN A 4 8.45 16.11 40.98
N ARG A 5 9.38 15.37 41.53
CA ARG A 5 10.48 14.82 40.74
C ARG A 5 10.01 13.82 39.71
N LYS A 6 9.09 12.98 40.10
CA LYS A 6 8.54 11.97 39.21
C LYS A 6 7.80 12.63 38.05
N SER A 7 7.00 13.63 38.35
CA SER A 7 6.29 14.35 37.30
C SER A 7 7.26 15.01 36.32
N PHE A 8 8.34 15.56 36.86
CA PHE A 8 9.34 16.20 36.03
C PHE A 8 10.02 15.21 35.07
N LEU A 9 10.34 14.04 35.57
CA LEU A 9 10.96 12.99 34.73
C LEU A 9 10.02 12.54 33.62
N VAL A 10 8.75 12.39 33.91
CA VAL A 10 7.77 11.99 32.90
C VAL A 10 7.68 13.05 31.80
N ALA A 11 7.71 14.32 32.17
CA ALA A 11 7.68 15.39 31.18
C ALA A 11 8.90 15.36 30.28
N ALA A 12 10.07 15.09 30.83
CA ALA A 12 11.29 14.98 30.06
C ALA A 12 11.24 13.82 29.05
N MET A 13 10.70 12.70 29.46
CA MET A 13 10.53 11.54 28.57
C MET A 13 9.60 11.86 27.42
N ALA A 14 8.50 12.53 27.70
CA ALA A 14 7.56 12.92 26.65
C ALA A 14 8.23 13.85 25.64
N GLY A 15 9.05 14.76 26.07
CA GLY A 15 9.78 15.65 25.19
C GLY A 15 10.73 14.90 24.28
N LEU A 16 11.45 13.91 24.81
CA LEU A 16 12.33 13.09 24.01
C LEU A 16 11.59 12.28 22.97
N MET A 17 10.45 11.71 23.33
CA MET A 17 9.63 10.96 22.39
C MET A 17 9.16 11.83 21.22
N ALA A 18 8.74 13.04 21.51
CA ALA A 18 8.31 13.96 20.46
C ALA A 18 9.46 14.30 19.50
N GLY A 19 10.68 14.45 20.03
CA GLY A 19 11.83 14.74 19.21
C GLY A 19 12.29 13.59 18.34
N CYS A 20 11.87 12.38 18.65
CA CYS A 20 12.27 11.18 17.92
C CYS A 20 11.28 10.78 16.83
N VAL A 21 10.20 11.54 16.64
CA VAL A 21 9.20 11.21 15.62
C VAL A 21 9.79 11.48 14.25
N ALA A 22 10.23 10.44 13.59
CA ALA A 22 10.71 10.49 12.23
C ALA A 22 9.59 10.07 11.28
N THR A 23 9.83 10.24 9.99
CA THR A 23 8.93 9.76 8.96
C THR A 23 8.77 8.25 9.09
N TYR A 24 7.54 7.80 9.31
CA TYR A 24 7.25 6.39 9.34
C TYR A 24 7.08 5.87 7.93
N VAL A 25 7.81 4.81 7.60
CA VAL A 25 7.66 4.10 6.34
C VAL A 25 7.02 2.75 6.67
N PRO A 26 5.78 2.51 6.27
CA PRO A 26 5.13 1.23 6.55
C PRO A 26 5.84 0.09 5.82
N PRO A 27 5.87 -1.12 6.40
CA PRO A 27 6.42 -2.27 5.70
C PRO A 27 5.61 -2.54 4.44
N MET A 28 6.31 -2.84 3.34
CA MET A 28 5.68 -3.09 2.06
C MET A 28 5.38 -4.57 1.91
N ASP A 29 4.18 -4.89 1.44
CA ASP A 29 3.83 -6.25 1.07
C ASP A 29 4.72 -6.69 -0.10
N ARG A 30 5.27 -7.90 -0.04
CA ARG A 30 6.21 -8.39 -1.06
C ARG A 30 5.58 -8.58 -2.44
N ARG A 31 4.25 -8.55 -2.54
CA ARG A 31 3.54 -8.60 -3.82
C ARG A 31 3.54 -7.26 -4.54
N VAL A 32 3.95 -6.20 -3.85
CA VAL A 32 3.93 -4.84 -4.36
C VAL A 32 5.29 -4.44 -4.90
N THR A 33 5.32 -3.89 -6.10
CA THR A 33 6.50 -3.27 -6.69
C THR A 33 6.18 -1.84 -7.06
N ILE A 34 6.94 -0.90 -6.50
CA ILE A 34 6.80 0.53 -6.80
C ILE A 34 8.03 0.97 -7.59
N ALA A 35 7.81 1.68 -8.70
CA ALA A 35 8.91 2.18 -9.52
C ALA A 35 9.85 3.07 -8.71
N GLU A 36 11.16 2.96 -8.97
CA GLU A 36 12.18 3.64 -8.17
C GLU A 36 12.03 5.16 -8.16
N ASP A 37 11.59 5.74 -9.27
CA ASP A 37 11.44 7.19 -9.40
C ASP A 37 10.33 7.76 -8.53
N LEU A 38 9.44 6.92 -8.01
CA LEU A 38 8.44 7.34 -7.03
C LEU A 38 9.02 7.45 -5.61
N GLY A 39 10.09 6.72 -5.31
CA GLY A 39 10.74 6.76 -4.00
C GLY A 39 9.74 6.49 -2.89
N THR A 40 9.63 7.41 -1.94
CA THR A 40 8.69 7.34 -0.82
C THR A 40 7.44 8.19 -1.04
N SER A 41 7.19 8.62 -2.28
CA SER A 41 6.03 9.46 -2.61
C SER A 41 4.72 8.70 -2.51
N VAL A 42 4.75 7.39 -2.70
CA VAL A 42 3.57 6.52 -2.68
C VAL A 42 3.85 5.31 -1.79
N PHE A 43 2.86 4.95 -0.98
CA PHE A 43 2.84 3.67 -0.27
C PHE A 43 1.64 2.87 -0.73
N VAL A 44 1.77 1.54 -0.64
CA VAL A 44 0.65 0.62 -0.84
C VAL A 44 0.50 -0.19 0.43
N THR A 45 -0.68 -0.12 1.04
CA THR A 45 -0.97 -0.76 2.32
C THR A 45 -2.21 -1.64 2.21
N ASP A 46 -2.43 -2.49 3.19
CA ASP A 46 -3.62 -3.35 3.30
C ASP A 46 -3.87 -4.18 2.04
N VAL A 47 -2.82 -4.78 1.53
CA VAL A 47 -2.88 -5.64 0.35
C VAL A 47 -3.50 -6.97 0.73
N ARG A 48 -4.59 -7.32 0.06
CA ARG A 48 -5.30 -8.57 0.30
C ARG A 48 -5.72 -9.21 -1.01
N CYS A 49 -5.71 -10.53 -1.03
CA CYS A 49 -6.25 -11.31 -2.13
C CYS A 49 -7.01 -12.47 -1.50
N VAL A 50 -8.32 -12.46 -1.66
CA VAL A 50 -9.19 -13.42 -0.98
C VAL A 50 -10.20 -14.04 -1.93
N LYS A 51 -10.54 -15.30 -1.67
CA LYS A 51 -11.71 -15.98 -2.23
C LYS A 51 -12.71 -16.17 -1.10
N GLY A 52 -13.85 -15.48 -1.17
CA GLY A 52 -14.91 -15.64 -0.19
C GLY A 52 -15.85 -16.78 -0.59
N ALA A 53 -17.16 -16.50 -0.57
CA ALA A 53 -18.16 -17.46 -1.02
C ALA A 53 -18.09 -17.69 -2.54
N SER A 54 -17.58 -16.73 -3.29
CA SER A 54 -17.34 -16.82 -4.72
C SER A 54 -16.04 -17.54 -5.02
N PRO A 55 -15.95 -18.34 -6.10
CA PRO A 55 -14.69 -18.94 -6.53
C PRO A 55 -13.70 -17.94 -7.12
N TYR A 56 -14.14 -16.71 -7.40
CA TYR A 56 -13.30 -15.68 -8.01
C TYR A 56 -12.59 -14.87 -6.94
N ALA A 57 -11.27 -14.76 -7.08
CA ALA A 57 -10.47 -13.98 -6.14
C ALA A 57 -10.75 -12.49 -6.30
N THR A 58 -10.74 -11.79 -5.17
CA THR A 58 -10.85 -10.33 -5.12
C THR A 58 -9.58 -9.78 -4.51
N PHE A 59 -8.96 -8.79 -5.15
CA PHE A 59 -7.86 -8.06 -4.54
C PHE A 59 -8.38 -6.77 -3.91
N GLN A 60 -7.65 -6.31 -2.90
CA GLN A 60 -7.83 -5.00 -2.30
C GLN A 60 -6.46 -4.44 -1.95
N ALA A 61 -6.25 -3.16 -2.20
CA ALA A 61 -5.03 -2.46 -1.83
C ALA A 61 -5.34 -0.99 -1.64
N ASN A 62 -4.66 -0.34 -0.70
CA ASN A 62 -4.77 1.09 -0.49
C ASN A 62 -3.52 1.77 -1.04
N GLU A 63 -3.69 2.72 -1.96
CA GLU A 63 -2.61 3.59 -2.41
C GLU A 63 -2.63 4.88 -1.60
N VAL A 64 -1.49 5.24 -1.05
CA VAL A 64 -1.33 6.41 -0.18
C VAL A 64 -0.39 7.41 -0.85
N ASN A 65 -0.89 8.62 -1.10
CA ASN A 65 -0.04 9.73 -1.54
C ASN A 65 0.65 10.35 -0.33
N ASN A 66 1.94 10.13 -0.22
CA ASN A 66 2.74 10.63 0.91
C ASN A 66 3.29 12.04 0.64
N THR A 67 2.82 12.72 -0.38
CA THR A 67 3.28 14.07 -0.74
C THR A 67 2.25 15.13 -0.39
N SER A 68 2.65 16.39 -0.44
CA SER A 68 1.77 17.53 -0.17
C SER A 68 1.14 18.11 -1.43
N HIS A 69 1.22 17.41 -2.55
CA HIS A 69 0.64 17.83 -3.82
C HIS A 69 -0.01 16.65 -4.52
N ASP A 70 -0.79 16.94 -5.56
CA ASP A 70 -1.42 15.89 -6.36
C ASP A 70 -0.38 14.99 -6.99
N LEU A 71 -0.65 13.71 -7.04
CA LEU A 71 0.26 12.72 -7.61
C LEU A 71 -0.48 11.80 -8.55
N GLY A 72 -0.07 11.81 -9.82
CA GLY A 72 -0.59 10.90 -10.83
C GLY A 72 0.22 9.62 -10.87
N VAL A 73 -0.44 8.50 -10.76
CA VAL A 73 0.19 7.18 -10.83
C VAL A 73 -0.62 6.24 -11.72
N GLU A 74 0.01 5.17 -12.12
CA GLU A 74 -0.66 4.05 -12.80
C GLU A 74 -0.40 2.80 -11.98
N TYR A 75 -1.40 1.93 -11.89
CA TYR A 75 -1.22 0.63 -11.26
C TYR A 75 -1.66 -0.49 -12.20
N LYS A 76 -1.08 -1.66 -11.98
CA LYS A 76 -1.37 -2.87 -12.74
C LYS A 76 -1.44 -4.05 -11.79
N VAL A 77 -2.43 -4.91 -12.00
CA VAL A 77 -2.58 -6.16 -11.25
C VAL A 77 -2.27 -7.32 -12.18
N VAL A 78 -1.36 -8.19 -11.77
CA VAL A 78 -1.03 -9.42 -12.49
C VAL A 78 -1.51 -10.58 -11.64
N TRP A 79 -2.42 -11.37 -12.17
CA TRP A 79 -2.99 -12.50 -11.45
C TRP A 79 -2.12 -13.75 -11.58
N LEU A 80 -2.00 -14.47 -10.47
CA LEU A 80 -1.21 -15.70 -10.37
C LEU A 80 -2.10 -16.89 -10.05
N ASP A 81 -1.77 -18.05 -10.59
CA ASP A 81 -2.45 -19.30 -10.24
C ASP A 81 -1.92 -19.87 -8.91
N ALA A 82 -2.42 -21.03 -8.51
CA ALA A 82 -2.05 -21.66 -7.25
C ALA A 82 -0.57 -22.04 -7.18
N ASN A 83 0.10 -22.15 -8.31
CA ASN A 83 1.52 -22.47 -8.40
C ASN A 83 2.41 -21.23 -8.47
N GLY A 84 1.82 -20.03 -8.40
CA GLY A 84 2.55 -18.78 -8.48
C GLY A 84 2.91 -18.34 -9.90
N LEU A 85 2.31 -18.96 -10.91
CA LEU A 85 2.56 -18.62 -12.30
C LEU A 85 1.52 -17.64 -12.81
N THR A 86 1.93 -16.76 -13.74
CA THR A 86 1.01 -15.80 -14.35
C THR A 86 -0.03 -16.53 -15.20
N ILE A 87 -1.25 -15.99 -15.19
CA ILE A 87 -2.36 -16.54 -15.96
C ILE A 87 -2.37 -15.84 -17.31
N ASP A 88 -1.87 -16.51 -18.35
CA ASP A 88 -1.66 -15.92 -19.67
C ASP A 88 -2.94 -15.47 -20.36
N SER A 89 -4.07 -16.08 -20.02
CA SER A 89 -5.37 -15.70 -20.59
C SER A 89 -5.91 -14.37 -20.06
N LEU A 90 -5.31 -13.81 -19.03
CA LEU A 90 -5.73 -12.54 -18.45
C LEU A 90 -4.79 -11.42 -18.92
N VAL A 91 -5.39 -10.38 -19.48
CA VAL A 91 -4.65 -9.19 -19.91
C VAL A 91 -4.53 -8.24 -18.72
N SER A 92 -3.28 -7.92 -18.36
CA SER A 92 -3.00 -6.94 -17.31
C SER A 92 -2.77 -5.58 -17.95
N THR A 93 -3.56 -4.59 -17.55
CA THR A 93 -3.45 -3.23 -18.09
C THR A 93 -3.11 -2.24 -17.00
N TRP A 94 -2.48 -1.14 -17.41
CA TRP A 94 -2.20 -0.03 -16.50
C TRP A 94 -3.45 0.84 -16.34
N ASN A 95 -3.80 1.10 -15.10
CA ASN A 95 -4.96 1.93 -14.73
C ASN A 95 -4.45 3.24 -14.13
N LYS A 96 -4.92 4.35 -14.66
CA LYS A 96 -4.51 5.69 -14.23
C LYS A 96 -5.34 6.14 -13.04
N ILE A 97 -4.67 6.76 -12.07
CA ILE A 97 -5.33 7.34 -10.91
C ILE A 97 -4.61 8.61 -10.47
N MET A 98 -5.39 9.61 -10.08
CA MET A 98 -4.86 10.84 -9.50
C MET A 98 -5.12 10.83 -8.01
N LEU A 99 -4.06 10.91 -7.22
CA LEU A 99 -4.14 10.91 -5.77
C LEU A 99 -4.00 12.35 -5.26
N ALA A 100 -4.96 12.80 -4.47
CA ALA A 100 -4.89 14.09 -3.80
C ALA A 100 -3.81 14.08 -2.71
N PRO A 101 -3.33 15.26 -2.27
CA PRO A 101 -2.29 15.32 -1.24
C PRO A 101 -2.66 14.54 0.02
N LYS A 102 -1.77 13.66 0.47
CA LYS A 102 -1.96 12.86 1.69
C LYS A 102 -3.19 11.95 1.68
N ASP A 103 -3.79 11.76 0.52
CA ASP A 103 -5.01 10.96 0.39
C ASP A 103 -4.70 9.46 0.32
N VAL A 104 -5.71 8.68 0.69
CA VAL A 104 -5.68 7.22 0.62
C VAL A 104 -6.79 6.78 -0.32
N GLN A 105 -6.42 6.07 -1.36
CA GLN A 105 -7.37 5.55 -2.35
C GLN A 105 -7.45 4.04 -2.23
N ALA A 106 -8.63 3.53 -1.89
CA ALA A 106 -8.88 2.09 -1.86
C ALA A 106 -9.13 1.58 -3.28
N LEU A 107 -8.37 0.57 -3.66
CA LEU A 107 -8.50 -0.11 -4.94
C LEU A 107 -9.00 -1.52 -4.71
N LYS A 108 -9.91 -1.97 -5.55
CA LYS A 108 -10.54 -3.27 -5.42
C LYS A 108 -10.92 -3.80 -6.78
N GLY A 109 -10.76 -5.09 -6.98
CA GLY A 109 -11.17 -5.73 -8.22
C GLY A 109 -11.28 -7.22 -8.08
N THR A 110 -12.14 -7.81 -8.90
CA THR A 110 -12.39 -9.26 -8.91
C THR A 110 -11.95 -9.83 -10.24
N VAL A 111 -11.22 -10.93 -10.17
CA VAL A 111 -10.75 -11.63 -11.37
C VAL A 111 -11.89 -12.39 -12.05
N SER A 112 -11.75 -12.63 -13.35
CA SER A 112 -12.77 -13.28 -14.15
C SER A 112 -12.60 -14.80 -14.29
N THR A 113 -11.61 -15.39 -13.64
CA THR A 113 -11.37 -16.83 -13.68
C THR A 113 -11.18 -17.39 -12.27
N PRO A 114 -11.70 -18.61 -11.98
CA PRO A 114 -11.49 -19.25 -10.68
C PRO A 114 -10.07 -19.75 -10.47
N ASP A 115 -9.22 -19.77 -11.51
CA ASP A 115 -7.86 -20.25 -11.42
C ASP A 115 -6.93 -19.31 -10.65
N ALA A 116 -7.30 -18.04 -10.52
CA ALA A 116 -6.49 -17.07 -9.82
C ALA A 116 -6.50 -17.32 -8.32
N ALA A 117 -5.32 -17.39 -7.72
CA ALA A 117 -5.14 -17.65 -6.29
C ALA A 117 -4.40 -16.52 -5.58
N ASP A 118 -3.63 -15.71 -6.30
CA ASP A 118 -2.87 -14.60 -5.75
C ASP A 118 -2.64 -13.56 -6.84
N MET A 119 -1.98 -12.46 -6.50
CA MET A 119 -1.72 -11.38 -7.44
C MET A 119 -0.42 -10.66 -7.13
N LEU A 120 0.09 -9.94 -8.13
CA LEU A 120 1.18 -8.97 -7.99
C LEU A 120 0.62 -7.59 -8.32
N PHE A 121 1.09 -6.59 -7.62
CA PHE A 121 0.62 -5.21 -7.74
C PHE A 121 1.79 -4.31 -8.10
N TYR A 122 1.67 -3.60 -9.23
CA TYR A 122 2.71 -2.72 -9.74
C TYR A 122 2.22 -1.28 -9.77
N VAL A 123 3.07 -0.36 -9.35
CA VAL A 123 2.76 1.08 -9.37
C VAL A 123 3.90 1.81 -10.07
N ARG A 124 3.55 2.73 -10.94
CA ARG A 124 4.51 3.60 -11.62
C ARG A 124 3.94 5.01 -11.76
N ARG A 125 4.81 5.96 -12.06
CA ARG A 125 4.39 7.33 -12.30
C ARG A 125 3.51 7.40 -13.56
N LEU A 126 2.52 8.25 -13.54
CA LEU A 126 1.64 8.49 -14.69
C LEU A 126 2.48 8.96 -15.89
N ARG A 127 2.22 8.37 -17.04
CA ARG A 127 2.91 8.68 -18.28
C ARG A 127 1.99 9.33 -19.31
#